data_aeb9e513d6ba4436121fdc8d10f7d90b
#
_entry.id   aeb9e513d6ba4436121fdc8d10f7d90b
#
_cell.length_a   1.000
_cell.length_b   1.000
_cell.length_c   1.000
_cell.angle_alpha   90.00
_cell.angle_beta   90.00
_cell.angle_gamma   90.00
#
_symmetry.space_group_name_H-M   'P 1'
#
loop_
_entity.id
_entity.type
_entity.pdbx_description
1 polymer ?
#
loop_
_entity_poly.entity_id
_entity_poly.type
_entity_poly.pdbx_seq_one_letter_code
_entity_poly.pdbx_strand_id
1 'polypeptide(L)'
;MNGFRQRQSEAAARSAERRRKEDAAPRLREQVPLLESLRLEIQERRADTPIAESSHVRKIPVEHAPALFELPCHDAFCTEGGHDMTQLILQSLRAGQTEFEGEDACSGHTGTAPCQRVLRYVATATYRR
;
A
#
# COMPACT_ATOMS: atom_id res chain seq x y z
N MET A 1 -11.88 -28.70 -9.57
CA MET A 1 -10.96 -28.43 -10.68
C MET A 1 -11.02 -27.01 -11.19
N ASN A 2 -12.13 -26.33 -11.03
CA ASN A 2 -12.28 -24.96 -11.49
C ASN A 2 -11.69 -23.92 -10.53
N GLY A 3 -11.39 -24.28 -9.27
CA GLY A 3 -10.91 -23.35 -8.27
C GLY A 3 -9.56 -22.70 -8.58
N PHE A 4 -8.66 -23.44 -9.23
CA PHE A 4 -7.35 -22.90 -9.60
C PHE A 4 -7.48 -21.85 -10.72
N ARG A 5 -8.24 -22.13 -11.76
CA ARG A 5 -8.49 -21.19 -12.86
C ARG A 5 -9.25 -19.96 -12.38
N GLN A 6 -10.22 -20.17 -11.50
CA GLN A 6 -11.00 -19.09 -10.93
C GLN A 6 -10.12 -18.16 -10.11
N ARG A 7 -9.21 -18.70 -9.28
CA ARG A 7 -8.27 -17.89 -8.50
C ARG A 7 -7.30 -17.11 -9.36
N GLN A 8 -6.81 -17.71 -10.47
CA GLN A 8 -5.97 -17.00 -11.42
C GLN A 8 -6.72 -15.86 -12.11
N SER A 9 -7.97 -16.12 -12.50
CA SER A 9 -8.83 -15.12 -13.12
C SER A 9 -9.12 -13.96 -12.17
N GLU A 10 -9.39 -14.26 -10.89
CA GLU A 10 -9.61 -13.24 -9.86
C GLU A 10 -8.35 -12.42 -9.59
N ALA A 11 -7.17 -13.07 -9.55
CA ALA A 11 -5.90 -12.38 -9.38
C ALA A 11 -5.60 -11.46 -10.56
N ALA A 12 -5.86 -11.91 -11.79
CA ALA A 12 -5.70 -11.10 -12.99
C ALA A 12 -6.64 -9.90 -12.99
N ALA A 13 -7.90 -10.12 -12.56
CA ALA A 13 -8.89 -9.05 -12.45
C ALA A 13 -8.48 -8.00 -11.42
N ARG A 14 -7.95 -8.43 -10.27
CA ARG A 14 -7.45 -7.51 -9.24
C ARG A 14 -6.24 -6.72 -9.72
N SER A 15 -5.32 -7.34 -10.45
CA SER A 15 -4.16 -6.66 -11.02
C SER A 15 -4.57 -5.62 -12.06
N ALA A 16 -5.54 -5.95 -12.91
CA ALA A 16 -6.08 -5.02 -13.90
C ALA A 16 -6.79 -3.84 -13.23
N GLU A 17 -7.55 -4.09 -12.17
CA GLU A 17 -8.23 -3.08 -11.38
C GLU A 17 -7.22 -2.11 -10.75
N ARG A 18 -6.16 -2.65 -10.15
CA ARG A 18 -5.09 -1.83 -9.56
C ARG A 18 -4.43 -0.96 -10.60
N ARG A 19 -4.16 -1.52 -11.77
CA ARG A 19 -3.53 -0.78 -12.88
C ARG A 19 -4.41 0.36 -13.35
N ARG A 20 -5.72 0.13 -13.45
CA ARG A 20 -6.68 1.18 -13.80
C ARG A 20 -6.69 2.30 -12.76
N LYS A 21 -6.65 1.96 -11.47
CA LYS A 21 -6.59 2.95 -10.40
C LYS A 21 -5.30 3.76 -10.46
N GLU A 22 -4.17 3.12 -10.71
CA GLU A 22 -2.87 3.79 -10.84
C GLU A 22 -2.86 4.74 -12.03
N ASP A 23 -3.42 4.30 -13.17
CA ASP A 23 -3.47 5.13 -14.38
C ASP A 23 -4.41 6.33 -14.21
N ALA A 24 -5.48 6.16 -13.45
CA ALA A 24 -6.46 7.22 -13.20
C ALA A 24 -6.03 8.16 -12.07
N ALA A 25 -5.12 7.76 -11.20
CA ALA A 25 -4.70 8.56 -10.06
C ALA A 25 -3.91 9.80 -10.51
N PRO A 26 -3.99 10.89 -9.74
CA PRO A 26 -3.09 12.02 -9.96
C PRO A 26 -1.63 11.59 -9.87
N ARG A 27 -0.76 12.34 -10.51
CA ARG A 27 0.68 12.06 -10.40
C ARG A 27 1.22 12.59 -9.08
N LEU A 28 2.13 11.84 -8.48
CA LEU A 28 2.74 12.21 -7.21
C LEU A 28 3.44 13.57 -7.31
N ARG A 29 4.11 13.83 -8.43
CA ARG A 29 4.78 15.10 -8.72
C ARG A 29 3.81 16.29 -8.70
N GLU A 30 2.58 16.10 -9.12
CA GLU A 30 1.54 17.14 -9.12
C GLU A 30 1.02 17.39 -7.72
N GLN A 31 0.87 16.33 -6.92
CA GLN A 31 0.33 16.44 -5.57
C GLN A 31 1.35 16.99 -4.56
N VAL A 32 2.64 16.69 -4.76
CA VAL A 32 3.73 17.13 -3.88
C VAL A 32 4.88 17.63 -4.75
N PRO A 33 4.77 18.84 -5.30
CA PRO A 33 5.74 19.33 -6.30
C PRO A 33 7.18 19.39 -5.84
N LEU A 34 7.41 19.62 -4.54
CA LEU A 34 8.77 19.76 -4.01
C LEU A 34 9.39 18.42 -3.60
N LEU A 35 8.65 17.33 -3.67
CA LEU A 35 9.17 16.02 -3.29
C LEU A 35 10.30 15.60 -4.24
N GLU A 36 11.46 15.26 -3.68
CA GLU A 36 12.61 14.81 -4.43
C GLU A 36 12.77 13.30 -4.38
N SER A 37 12.64 12.71 -3.20
CA SER A 37 12.73 11.26 -3.04
C SER A 37 11.78 10.76 -1.97
N LEU A 38 11.38 9.51 -2.10
CA LEU A 38 10.53 8.82 -1.13
C LEU A 38 10.94 7.37 -1.05
N ARG A 39 11.19 6.90 0.18
CA ARG A 39 11.51 5.52 0.49
C ARG A 39 10.55 5.01 1.55
N LEU A 40 9.97 3.85 1.31
CA LEU A 40 9.05 3.21 2.25
C LEU A 40 9.61 1.87 2.69
N GLU A 41 9.70 1.66 4.00
CA GLU A 41 9.89 0.34 4.59
C GLU A 41 8.52 -0.17 5.00
N ILE A 42 8.14 -1.32 4.48
CA ILE A 42 6.80 -1.87 4.66
C ILE A 42 6.91 -3.21 5.36
N GLN A 43 6.17 -3.35 6.44
CA GLN A 43 6.08 -4.59 7.21
C GLN A 43 4.63 -5.00 7.35
N GLU A 44 4.37 -6.29 7.23
CA GLU A 44 3.05 -6.86 7.45
C GLU A 44 3.13 -7.88 8.57
N ARG A 45 2.16 -7.83 9.48
CA ARG A 45 2.07 -8.73 10.62
C ARG A 45 0.61 -9.05 10.93
N ARG A 46 0.41 -10.06 11.77
CA ARG A 46 -0.90 -10.29 12.38
C ARG A 46 -1.10 -9.30 13.53
N ALA A 47 -2.32 -8.89 13.74
CA ALA A 47 -2.65 -7.91 14.79
C ALA A 47 -2.33 -8.41 16.21
N ASP A 48 -2.34 -9.73 16.40
CA ASP A 48 -2.12 -10.37 17.70
C ASP A 48 -0.65 -10.63 18.03
N THR A 49 0.28 -10.24 17.18
CA THR A 49 1.72 -10.44 17.40
C THR A 49 2.52 -9.24 16.89
N PRO A 50 3.61 -8.86 17.59
CA PRO A 50 4.51 -7.81 17.11
C PRO A 50 5.51 -8.29 16.05
N ILE A 51 5.54 -9.59 15.76
CA ILE A 51 6.51 -10.17 14.84
C ILE A 51 6.07 -9.96 13.40
N ALA A 52 6.89 -9.26 12.61
CA ALA A 52 6.64 -9.06 11.19
C ALA A 52 6.76 -10.39 10.43
N GLU A 53 5.77 -10.70 9.61
CA GLU A 53 5.79 -11.88 8.74
C GLU A 53 6.43 -11.57 7.40
N SER A 54 6.38 -10.32 6.95
CA SER A 54 7.05 -9.87 5.74
C SER A 54 7.61 -8.48 5.94
N SER A 55 8.68 -8.17 5.22
CA SER A 55 9.31 -6.86 5.24
C SER A 55 9.96 -6.61 3.90
N HIS A 56 9.75 -5.42 3.34
CA HIS A 56 10.41 -5.02 2.10
C HIS A 56 10.55 -3.51 2.03
N VAL A 57 11.43 -3.06 1.15
CA VAL A 57 11.71 -1.65 0.92
C VAL A 57 11.25 -1.28 -0.49
N ARG A 58 10.54 -0.17 -0.61
CA ARG A 58 10.15 0.40 -1.89
C ARG A 58 10.75 1.78 -2.03
N LYS A 59 11.50 1.98 -3.10
CA LYS A 59 11.94 3.31 -3.52
C LYS A 59 10.96 3.79 -4.57
N ILE A 60 10.30 4.90 -4.30
CA ILE A 60 9.24 5.41 -5.17
C ILE A 60 9.86 6.28 -6.27
N PRO A 61 9.64 5.97 -7.56
CA PRO A 61 10.12 6.81 -8.65
C PRO A 61 9.24 8.06 -8.79
N VAL A 62 9.54 9.09 -8.02
CA VAL A 62 8.70 10.28 -7.83
C VAL A 62 8.25 10.91 -9.14
N GLU A 63 9.12 10.92 -10.15
CA GLU A 63 8.80 11.56 -11.45
C GLU A 63 7.69 10.86 -12.22
N HIS A 64 7.48 9.56 -11.96
CA HIS A 64 6.54 8.74 -12.74
C HIS A 64 5.45 8.08 -11.88
N ALA A 65 5.54 8.19 -10.57
CA ALA A 65 4.65 7.47 -9.68
C ALA A 65 3.25 8.09 -9.63
N PRO A 66 2.21 7.26 -9.51
CA PRO A 66 0.89 7.76 -9.15
C PRO A 66 0.87 8.17 -7.67
N ALA A 67 0.02 9.12 -7.33
CA ALA A 67 -0.23 9.49 -5.95
C ALA A 67 -1.22 8.49 -5.33
N LEU A 68 -0.82 7.24 -5.32
CA LEU A 68 -1.64 6.12 -4.86
C LEU A 68 -0.75 5.13 -4.12
N PHE A 69 -1.07 4.86 -2.86
CA PHE A 69 -0.31 3.96 -2.00
C PHE A 69 -1.23 2.87 -1.47
N GLU A 70 -1.59 1.96 -2.36
CA GLU A 70 -2.40 0.77 -2.05
C GLU A 70 -1.55 -0.48 -2.18
N LEU A 71 -1.69 -1.42 -1.25
CA LEU A 71 -1.05 -2.72 -1.30
C LEU A 71 -2.08 -3.82 -1.03
N PRO A 72 -1.95 -4.96 -1.71
CA PRO A 72 -2.85 -6.09 -1.45
C PRO A 72 -2.55 -6.71 -0.10
N CYS A 73 -3.57 -7.33 0.51
CA CYS A 73 -3.36 -8.18 1.66
C CYS A 73 -2.67 -9.48 1.23
N HIS A 74 -1.66 -9.93 1.98
CA HIS A 74 -0.93 -11.15 1.68
C HIS A 74 -1.54 -12.40 2.28
N ASP A 75 -2.63 -12.28 3.04
CA ASP A 75 -3.35 -13.45 3.53
C ASP A 75 -4.13 -14.10 2.38
N ALA A 76 -3.80 -15.36 2.10
CA ALA A 76 -4.42 -16.11 1.00
C ALA A 76 -5.93 -16.31 1.18
N PHE A 77 -6.43 -16.24 2.40
CA PHE A 77 -7.83 -16.43 2.72
C PHE A 77 -8.61 -15.12 2.88
N CYS A 78 -7.93 -13.99 2.75
CA CYS A 78 -8.58 -12.69 2.88
C CYS A 78 -9.43 -12.37 1.65
N THR A 79 -10.65 -11.92 1.89
CA THR A 79 -11.58 -11.50 0.85
C THR A 79 -11.79 -9.99 0.96
N GLU A 80 -11.75 -9.30 -0.17
CA GLU A 80 -11.99 -7.86 -0.28
C GLU A 80 -11.04 -7.01 0.58
N GLY A 81 -9.86 -7.58 0.89
CA GLY A 81 -8.89 -6.91 1.73
C GLY A 81 -7.88 -6.11 0.95
N GLY A 82 -7.06 -5.41 1.69
CA GLY A 82 -5.98 -4.60 1.20
C GLY A 82 -5.71 -3.45 2.15
N HIS A 83 -4.68 -2.69 1.80
CA HIS A 83 -4.23 -1.54 2.60
C HIS A 83 -4.17 -0.32 1.70
N ASP A 84 -4.87 0.74 2.09
CA ASP A 84 -4.81 2.01 1.41
C ASP A 84 -4.25 3.07 2.36
N MET A 85 -3.00 3.46 2.11
CA MET A 85 -2.28 4.42 2.92
C MET A 85 -2.17 5.77 2.23
N THR A 86 -2.89 5.95 1.12
CA THR A 86 -2.74 7.11 0.25
C THR A 86 -2.90 8.43 0.99
N GLN A 87 -3.99 8.59 1.72
CA GLN A 87 -4.27 9.86 2.40
C GLN A 87 -3.27 10.13 3.53
N LEU A 88 -2.91 9.10 4.29
CA LEU A 88 -1.93 9.24 5.37
C LEU A 88 -0.57 9.70 4.84
N ILE A 89 -0.09 9.05 3.78
CA ILE A 89 1.22 9.38 3.20
C ILE A 89 1.19 10.75 2.55
N LEU A 90 0.17 11.07 1.75
CA LEU A 90 0.07 12.37 1.10
C LEU A 90 -0.01 13.51 2.13
N GLN A 91 -0.74 13.31 3.20
CA GLN A 91 -0.85 14.31 4.27
C GLN A 91 0.51 14.61 4.89
N SER A 92 1.30 13.59 5.20
CA SER A 92 2.64 13.75 5.74
C SER A 92 3.60 14.42 4.76
N LEU A 93 3.53 14.05 3.48
CA LEU A 93 4.36 14.65 2.43
C LEU A 93 4.02 16.13 2.20
N ARG A 94 2.73 16.47 2.19
CA ARG A 94 2.30 17.86 2.05
C ARG A 94 2.70 18.72 3.24
N ALA A 95 2.82 18.10 4.42
CA ALA A 95 3.33 18.78 5.62
C ALA A 95 4.85 18.91 5.62
N GLY A 96 5.54 18.37 4.62
CA GLY A 96 7.00 18.46 4.51
C GLY A 96 7.76 17.58 5.47
N GLN A 97 7.13 16.53 5.98
CA GLN A 97 7.78 15.61 6.91
C GLN A 97 8.83 14.79 6.20
N THR A 98 10.00 14.65 6.80
CA THR A 98 11.13 13.90 6.25
C THR A 98 11.19 12.47 6.76
N GLU A 99 10.63 12.23 7.94
CA GLU A 99 10.49 10.90 8.53
C GLU A 99 9.10 10.79 9.15
N PHE A 100 8.37 9.76 8.77
CA PHE A 100 7.04 9.53 9.32
C PHE A 100 6.67 8.06 9.20
N GLU A 101 5.71 7.64 9.99
CA GLU A 101 5.25 6.26 10.00
C GLU A 101 3.74 6.18 10.19
N GLY A 102 3.18 5.03 9.85
CA GLY A 102 1.77 4.78 10.07
C GLY A 102 1.45 3.30 9.97
N GLU A 103 0.23 2.97 10.33
CA GLU A 103 -0.29 1.62 10.25
C GLU A 103 -1.66 1.63 9.60
N ASP A 104 -1.99 0.54 8.92
CA ASP A 104 -3.29 0.34 8.30
C ASP A 104 -3.73 -1.11 8.52
N ALA A 105 -4.90 -1.28 9.13
CA ALA A 105 -5.50 -2.60 9.29
C ALA A 105 -6.19 -2.99 8.00
N CYS A 106 -6.07 -4.28 7.62
CA CYS A 106 -6.75 -4.78 6.44
C CYS A 106 -8.27 -4.62 6.57
N SER A 107 -8.89 -4.10 5.53
CA SER A 107 -10.33 -3.87 5.48
C SER A 107 -11.13 -5.11 5.11
N GLY A 108 -10.45 -6.21 4.77
CA GLY A 108 -11.10 -7.44 4.34
C GLY A 108 -11.49 -8.36 5.49
N HIS A 109 -11.84 -9.58 5.13
CA HIS A 109 -12.25 -10.58 6.10
C HIS A 109 -11.83 -11.98 5.64
N THR A 110 -11.68 -12.87 6.62
CA THR A 110 -11.42 -14.29 6.41
C THR A 110 -12.65 -15.06 6.87
N GLY A 111 -13.42 -15.58 5.93
CA GLY A 111 -14.74 -16.12 6.24
C GLY A 111 -15.67 -15.03 6.76
N THR A 112 -16.18 -15.18 7.99
CA THR A 112 -17.05 -14.19 8.63
C THR A 112 -16.32 -13.27 9.59
N ALA A 113 -15.02 -13.50 9.84
CA ALA A 113 -14.23 -12.73 10.78
C ALA A 113 -13.45 -11.63 10.04
N PRO A 114 -13.19 -10.47 10.70
CA PRO A 114 -12.31 -9.46 10.12
C PRO A 114 -10.91 -10.03 9.87
N CYS A 115 -10.24 -9.57 8.83
CA CYS A 115 -8.86 -9.95 8.56
C CYS A 115 -7.95 -9.39 9.67
N GLN A 116 -7.02 -10.21 10.16
CA GLN A 116 -6.15 -9.88 11.28
C GLN A 116 -4.77 -9.34 10.83
N ARG A 117 -4.68 -8.87 9.60
CA ARG A 117 -3.42 -8.33 9.07
C ARG A 117 -3.32 -6.83 9.29
N VAL A 118 -2.14 -6.40 9.71
CA VAL A 118 -1.81 -4.99 9.87
C VAL A 118 -0.56 -4.71 9.08
N LEU A 119 -0.58 -3.65 8.29
CA LEU A 119 0.57 -3.17 7.55
C LEU A 119 1.11 -1.92 8.26
N ARG A 120 2.42 -1.91 8.48
CA ARG A 120 3.12 -0.74 9.01
C ARG A 120 4.09 -0.23 7.96
N TYR A 121 4.14 1.08 7.79
CA TYR A 121 5.16 1.69 6.95
C TYR A 121 5.98 2.70 7.74
N VAL A 122 7.25 2.80 7.38
CA VAL A 122 8.17 3.83 7.84
C VAL A 122 8.68 4.53 6.60
N ALA A 123 8.49 5.84 6.52
CA ALA A 123 8.80 6.62 5.33
C ALA A 123 9.96 7.58 5.59
N THR A 124 10.81 7.73 4.57
CA THR A 124 11.86 8.74 4.53
C THR A 124 11.70 9.53 3.24
N ALA A 125 11.62 10.85 3.36
CA ALA A 125 11.39 11.73 2.22
C ALA A 125 12.39 12.88 2.21
N THR A 126 12.78 13.31 1.01
CA THR A 126 13.56 14.53 0.81
C THR A 126 12.83 15.46 -0.14
N TYR A 127 13.08 16.75 0.00
CA TYR A 127 12.39 17.78 -0.75
C TYR A 127 13.39 18.74 -1.38
N ARG A 128 13.00 19.29 -2.53
CA ARG A 128 13.76 20.35 -3.20
C ARG A 128 13.59 21.67 -2.43
N ARG A 129 14.61 22.47 -2.48
CA ARG A 129 14.57 23.81 -1.88
C ARG A 129 14.12 24.87 -2.87
#